data_8b06668d8bbd89f78a8816cb613aa3f3
#
_entry.id   8b06668d8bbd89f78a8816cb613aa3f3
#
_cell.length_a   1.000
_cell.length_b   1.000
_cell.length_c   1.000
_cell.angle_alpha   90.00
_cell.angle_beta   90.00
_cell.angle_gamma   90.00
#
_symmetry.space_group_name_H-M   'P 1'
#
loop_
_entity.id
_entity.type
_entity.pdbx_description
1 polymer ?
#
loop_
_entity_poly.entity_id
_entity_poly.type
_entity_poly.pdbx_seq_one_letter_code
_entity_poly.pdbx_strand_id
1 'polypeptide(L)'
;LYGTFELASGEALETALARKDGTWGAVVDPSLLARLGANVGDTLSLGRATIRIADTIANEPDKLAGGMEFGPRLLISDAALPETGLIQPGSLVRWHYRVRMAPAPNLEAMEGIVEEAKSAQPDAGWRIRSRANASPGLQRSIDRFAQFLTLVGLTALVVGGVGVANAIRAYLETKREVIASFKCLGSTGGFVFKIYLVQML
;
A
#
# COMPACT_ATOMS: atom_id res chain seq x y z
N LEU A 1 0.02 -3.72 17.86
CA LEU A 1 -0.27 -3.13 16.89
C LEU A 1 -1.59 -3.64 16.37
N TYR A 2 -1.74 -4.28 15.25
CA TYR A 2 -3.03 -4.80 14.81
C TYR A 2 -2.99 -6.33 14.84
N GLY A 3 -3.90 -6.95 15.59
CA GLY A 3 -3.99 -8.40 15.75
C GLY A 3 -2.94 -8.99 16.71
N THR A 4 -3.09 -10.27 16.98
CA THR A 4 -2.19 -11.08 17.81
C THR A 4 -1.45 -12.07 16.91
N PHE A 5 -0.16 -12.27 17.20
CA PHE A 5 0.60 -13.36 16.59
C PHE A 5 0.24 -14.66 17.31
N GLU A 6 -0.23 -15.67 16.58
CA GLU A 6 -0.74 -16.90 17.14
C GLU A 6 -0.02 -18.10 16.53
N LEU A 7 0.37 -19.03 17.41
CA LEU A 7 0.92 -20.33 17.04
C LEU A 7 -0.20 -21.36 16.94
N ALA A 8 0.03 -22.42 16.18
CA ALA A 8 -0.96 -23.49 16.02
C ALA A 8 -1.27 -24.22 17.32
N SER A 9 -0.29 -24.35 18.23
CA SER A 9 -0.48 -24.91 19.57
C SER A 9 -1.14 -23.97 20.56
N GLY A 10 -1.19 -22.66 20.28
CA GLY A 10 -1.58 -21.63 21.23
C GLY A 10 -0.51 -21.28 22.28
N GLU A 11 0.70 -21.85 22.20
CA GLU A 11 1.82 -21.52 23.09
C GLU A 11 2.34 -20.10 22.80
N ALA A 12 2.94 -19.45 23.80
CA ALA A 12 3.56 -18.14 23.60
C ALA A 12 4.81 -18.27 22.69
N LEU A 13 4.99 -17.32 21.78
CA LEU A 13 6.10 -17.31 20.83
C LEU A 13 7.47 -17.42 21.53
N GLU A 14 7.66 -16.69 22.62
CA GLU A 14 8.91 -16.72 23.39
C GLU A 14 9.25 -18.11 23.93
N THR A 15 8.23 -18.85 24.38
CA THR A 15 8.38 -20.22 24.90
C THR A 15 8.71 -21.21 23.78
N ALA A 16 8.09 -21.04 22.61
CA ALA A 16 8.37 -21.89 21.45
C ALA A 16 9.77 -21.67 20.89
N LEU A 17 10.26 -20.42 20.92
CA LEU A 17 11.62 -20.07 20.45
C LEU A 17 12.73 -20.35 21.49
N ALA A 18 12.37 -20.66 22.74
CA ALA A 18 13.35 -20.89 23.79
C ALA A 18 14.22 -22.12 23.49
N ARG A 19 15.43 -22.12 24.08
CA ARG A 19 16.33 -23.26 24.02
C ARG A 19 15.83 -24.38 24.93
N LYS A 20 15.57 -25.55 24.35
CA LYS A 20 15.17 -26.77 25.08
C LYS A 20 16.14 -27.90 24.68
N ASP A 21 16.65 -28.62 25.63
CA ASP A 21 17.59 -29.76 25.43
C ASP A 21 18.80 -29.39 24.58
N GLY A 22 19.36 -28.20 24.78
CA GLY A 22 20.54 -27.73 24.06
C GLY A 22 20.26 -27.19 22.64
N THR A 23 19.02 -27.28 22.14
CA THR A 23 18.62 -26.90 20.78
C THR A 23 17.65 -25.72 20.82
N TRP A 24 17.86 -24.73 19.96
CA TRP A 24 16.95 -23.61 19.82
C TRP A 24 15.65 -24.02 19.14
N GLY A 25 14.54 -23.45 19.59
CA GLY A 25 13.26 -23.59 18.93
C GLY A 25 13.13 -22.65 17.73
N ALA A 26 12.42 -23.11 16.71
CA ALA A 26 12.01 -22.33 15.56
C ALA A 26 10.51 -22.49 15.33
N VAL A 27 9.88 -21.43 14.87
CA VAL A 27 8.50 -21.43 14.42
C VAL A 27 8.46 -21.19 12.92
N VAL A 28 7.71 -21.98 12.19
CA VAL A 28 7.76 -22.01 10.73
C VAL A 28 6.39 -21.80 10.10
N ASP A 29 6.37 -21.26 8.89
CA ASP A 29 5.17 -21.24 8.07
C ASP A 29 4.79 -22.68 7.67
N PRO A 30 3.51 -23.09 7.74
CA PRO A 30 3.08 -24.45 7.35
C PRO A 30 3.54 -24.87 5.96
N SER A 31 3.67 -23.93 5.02
CA SER A 31 4.15 -24.21 3.67
C SER A 31 5.63 -24.64 3.64
N LEU A 32 6.43 -24.26 4.65
CA LEU A 32 7.81 -24.73 4.78
C LEU A 32 7.86 -26.20 5.16
N LEU A 33 7.02 -26.64 6.09
CA LEU A 33 6.91 -28.04 6.46
C LEU A 33 6.56 -28.92 5.26
N ALA A 34 5.55 -28.50 4.50
CA ALA A 34 5.12 -29.22 3.30
C ALA A 34 6.26 -29.33 2.25
N ARG A 35 7.07 -28.29 2.10
CA ARG A 35 8.19 -28.27 1.15
C ARG A 35 9.36 -29.16 1.59
N LEU A 36 9.62 -29.24 2.89
CA LEU A 36 10.73 -30.00 3.45
C LEU A 36 10.34 -31.46 3.76
N GLY A 37 9.04 -31.79 3.76
CA GLY A 37 8.54 -33.06 4.24
C GLY A 37 8.80 -33.29 5.74
N ALA A 38 8.88 -32.20 6.51
CA ALA A 38 9.21 -32.20 7.93
C ALA A 38 7.95 -31.99 8.79
N ASN A 39 8.03 -32.36 10.07
CA ASN A 39 6.96 -32.22 11.03
C ASN A 39 7.40 -31.36 12.23
N VAL A 40 6.44 -30.91 13.01
CA VAL A 40 6.73 -30.28 14.32
C VAL A 40 7.43 -31.31 15.20
N GLY A 41 8.51 -30.90 15.83
CA GLY A 41 9.41 -31.75 16.61
C GLY A 41 10.69 -32.14 15.90
N ASP A 42 10.70 -32.15 14.57
CA ASP A 42 11.89 -32.44 13.78
C ASP A 42 12.96 -31.34 13.93
N THR A 43 14.18 -31.71 13.60
CA THR A 43 15.31 -30.76 13.58
C THR A 43 15.70 -30.44 12.14
N LEU A 44 16.15 -29.22 11.93
CA LEU A 44 16.67 -28.75 10.66
C LEU A 44 17.98 -27.97 10.84
N SER A 45 18.83 -27.99 9.85
CA SER A 45 20.06 -27.20 9.84
C SER A 45 19.78 -25.79 9.31
N LEU A 46 20.13 -24.78 10.09
CA LEU A 46 20.04 -23.39 9.68
C LEU A 46 21.42 -22.74 9.76
N GLY A 47 22.07 -22.59 8.63
CA GLY A 47 23.47 -22.21 8.59
C GLY A 47 24.34 -23.28 9.28
N ARG A 48 25.02 -22.92 10.37
CA ARG A 48 25.85 -23.83 11.18
C ARG A 48 25.13 -24.40 12.40
N ALA A 49 23.95 -23.87 12.72
CA ALA A 49 23.18 -24.32 13.89
C ALA A 49 22.15 -25.39 13.50
N THR A 50 21.90 -26.29 14.43
CA THR A 50 20.74 -27.20 14.39
C THR A 50 19.65 -26.61 15.24
N ILE A 51 18.46 -26.43 14.66
CA ILE A 51 17.29 -25.89 15.32
C ILE A 51 16.15 -26.91 15.29
N ARG A 52 15.29 -26.88 16.29
CA ARG A 52 14.13 -27.75 16.39
C ARG A 52 12.87 -26.99 15.95
N ILE A 53 12.07 -27.58 15.10
CA ILE A 53 10.78 -27.03 14.71
C ILE A 53 9.84 -27.17 15.93
N ALA A 54 9.62 -26.07 16.62
CA ALA A 54 8.80 -26.05 17.84
C ALA A 54 7.31 -25.99 17.54
N ASP A 55 6.92 -25.19 16.54
CA ASP A 55 5.53 -24.96 16.17
C ASP A 55 5.39 -24.34 14.77
N THR A 56 4.14 -24.14 14.35
CA THR A 56 3.81 -23.45 13.11
C THR A 56 3.04 -22.17 13.37
N ILE A 57 3.14 -21.24 12.43
CA ILE A 57 2.42 -19.95 12.45
C ILE A 57 0.95 -20.21 12.07
N ALA A 58 0.02 -19.94 12.98
CA ALA A 58 -1.41 -20.00 12.72
C ALA A 58 -1.93 -18.65 12.19
N ASN A 59 -1.58 -17.56 12.87
CA ASN A 59 -1.99 -16.22 12.47
C ASN A 59 -0.83 -15.24 12.63
N GLU A 60 -0.55 -14.51 11.57
CA GLU A 60 0.43 -13.44 11.56
C GLU A 60 -0.22 -12.14 11.14
N PRO A 61 -0.41 -11.18 12.07
CA PRO A 61 -0.88 -9.85 11.72
C PRO A 61 0.15 -9.17 10.80
N ASP A 62 -0.34 -8.35 9.88
CA ASP A 62 0.48 -7.60 8.92
C ASP A 62 1.30 -8.44 7.92
N LYS A 63 0.96 -9.72 7.71
CA LYS A 63 1.65 -10.59 6.73
C LYS A 63 1.75 -9.95 5.35
N LEU A 64 0.71 -9.21 4.93
CA LEU A 64 0.66 -8.51 3.64
C LEU A 64 1.37 -7.14 3.65
N ALA A 65 1.58 -6.56 4.82
CA ALA A 65 2.20 -5.23 4.94
C ALA A 65 3.71 -5.24 4.66
N GLY A 66 4.35 -6.40 4.73
CA GLY A 66 5.78 -6.61 4.43
C GLY A 66 6.14 -6.51 2.95
N GLY A 67 5.16 -6.53 2.04
CA GLY A 67 5.35 -6.64 0.60
C GLY A 67 5.47 -8.11 0.15
N MET A 68 5.86 -8.35 -1.11
CA MET A 68 6.15 -9.69 -1.59
C MET A 68 7.43 -10.22 -0.94
N GLU A 69 7.28 -11.01 0.12
CA GLU A 69 8.38 -11.80 0.67
C GLU A 69 8.53 -13.09 -0.15
N PHE A 70 9.74 -13.30 -0.65
CA PHE A 70 10.04 -14.49 -1.45
C PHE A 70 10.37 -15.65 -0.50
N GLY A 71 9.40 -16.52 -0.25
CA GLY A 71 9.57 -17.77 0.47
C GLY A 71 8.81 -17.89 1.79
N PRO A 72 8.69 -19.10 2.30
CA PRO A 72 8.05 -19.36 3.59
C PRO A 72 8.88 -18.80 4.74
N ARG A 73 8.21 -18.33 5.79
CA ARG A 73 8.86 -17.76 6.96
C ARG A 73 9.40 -18.82 7.90
N LEU A 74 10.52 -18.51 8.49
CA LEU A 74 11.11 -19.23 9.61
C LEU A 74 11.50 -18.18 10.65
N LEU A 75 11.01 -18.32 11.87
CA LEU A 75 11.29 -17.44 13.01
C LEU A 75 12.19 -18.17 13.99
N ILE A 76 13.22 -17.50 14.43
CA ILE A 76 14.12 -17.93 15.51
C ILE A 76 14.31 -16.78 16.50
N SER A 77 14.80 -17.09 17.69
CA SER A 77 15.22 -16.09 18.66
C SER A 77 16.43 -15.30 18.19
N ASP A 78 16.49 -14.00 18.53
CA ASP A 78 17.69 -13.19 18.31
C ASP A 78 18.93 -13.81 18.99
N ALA A 79 18.74 -14.49 20.13
CA ALA A 79 19.81 -15.19 20.83
C ALA A 79 20.36 -16.40 20.07
N ALA A 80 19.53 -17.04 19.22
CA ALA A 80 19.95 -18.15 18.36
C ALA A 80 20.75 -17.69 17.13
N LEU A 81 20.52 -16.46 16.68
CA LEU A 81 21.03 -15.95 15.41
C LEU A 81 22.56 -16.00 15.27
N PRO A 82 23.37 -15.65 16.29
CA PRO A 82 24.85 -15.77 16.20
C PRO A 82 25.31 -17.22 15.96
N GLU A 83 24.64 -18.21 16.58
CA GLU A 83 25.03 -19.63 16.44
C GLU A 83 24.79 -20.14 15.01
N THR A 84 23.85 -19.55 14.27
CA THR A 84 23.59 -19.92 12.89
C THR A 84 24.74 -19.54 11.93
N GLY A 85 25.49 -18.51 12.24
CA GLY A 85 26.53 -17.96 11.38
C GLY A 85 26.00 -17.34 10.08
N LEU A 86 24.69 -17.01 10.00
CA LEU A 86 24.07 -16.39 8.82
C LEU A 86 24.48 -14.93 8.66
N ILE A 87 24.70 -14.24 9.80
CA ILE A 87 25.17 -12.85 9.77
C ILE A 87 26.69 -12.84 9.74
N GLN A 88 27.24 -12.42 8.61
CA GLN A 88 28.67 -12.28 8.38
C GLN A 88 28.95 -10.85 7.88
N PRO A 89 30.21 -10.37 7.97
CA PRO A 89 30.59 -9.12 7.35
C PRO A 89 30.18 -9.08 5.87
N GLY A 90 29.37 -8.08 5.50
CA GLY A 90 28.79 -7.96 4.16
C GLY A 90 27.42 -8.63 3.95
N SER A 91 26.87 -9.31 4.95
CA SER A 91 25.49 -9.82 4.87
C SER A 91 24.46 -8.69 4.75
N LEU A 92 23.52 -8.84 3.81
CA LEU A 92 22.42 -7.90 3.66
C LEU A 92 21.34 -8.19 4.71
N VAL A 93 21.35 -7.43 5.79
CA VAL A 93 20.40 -7.59 6.90
C VAL A 93 19.47 -6.38 6.96
N ARG A 94 18.18 -6.63 7.18
CA ARG A 94 17.19 -5.60 7.44
C ARG A 94 16.69 -5.71 8.86
N TRP A 95 16.93 -4.67 9.63
CA TRP A 95 16.43 -4.56 11.00
C TRP A 95 15.09 -3.83 11.01
N HIS A 96 14.09 -4.42 11.64
CA HIS A 96 12.77 -3.85 11.82
C HIS A 96 12.50 -3.60 13.29
N TYR A 97 12.37 -2.34 13.66
CA TYR A 97 12.02 -1.93 15.01
C TYR A 97 10.57 -1.43 15.05
N ARG A 98 9.81 -1.90 16.02
CA ARG A 98 8.45 -1.43 16.27
C ARG A 98 8.44 -0.60 17.54
N VAL A 99 8.10 0.68 17.43
CA VAL A 99 8.05 1.62 18.55
C VAL A 99 6.59 1.89 18.88
N ARG A 100 6.22 1.62 20.15
CA ARG A 100 4.91 1.97 20.71
C ARG A 100 5.06 3.17 21.61
N MET A 101 4.35 4.23 21.31
CA MET A 101 4.33 5.43 22.14
C MET A 101 3.12 5.42 23.08
N ALA A 102 3.33 5.80 24.32
CA ALA A 102 2.30 5.99 25.32
C ALA A 102 2.46 7.37 25.96
N PRO A 103 1.46 8.29 25.89
CA PRO A 103 0.19 8.13 25.15
C PRO A 103 0.39 8.09 23.63
N ALA A 104 -0.58 7.52 22.91
CA ALA A 104 -0.52 7.48 21.45
C ALA A 104 -0.68 8.91 20.89
N PRO A 105 0.30 9.44 20.13
CA PRO A 105 0.23 10.79 19.58
C PRO A 105 -0.88 10.88 18.52
N ASN A 106 -1.41 12.09 18.28
CA ASN A 106 -2.26 12.35 17.12
C ASN A 106 -1.44 12.27 15.80
N LEU A 107 -2.10 12.40 14.65
CA LEU A 107 -1.42 12.29 13.36
C LEU A 107 -0.36 13.37 13.14
N GLU A 108 -0.67 14.60 13.50
CA GLU A 108 0.22 15.76 13.34
C GLU A 108 1.47 15.63 14.22
N ALA A 109 1.29 15.28 15.49
CA ALA A 109 2.41 15.02 16.39
C ALA A 109 3.28 13.84 15.92
N MET A 110 2.66 12.80 15.33
CA MET A 110 3.38 11.67 14.76
C MET A 110 4.25 12.08 13.57
N GLU A 111 3.74 12.93 12.68
CA GLU A 111 4.52 13.46 11.55
C GLU A 111 5.68 14.32 12.03
N GLY A 112 5.47 15.15 13.05
CA GLY A 112 6.54 15.91 13.69
C GLY A 112 7.65 15.04 14.25
N ILE A 113 7.30 13.97 14.99
CA ILE A 113 8.29 13.01 15.54
C ILE A 113 9.06 12.30 14.42
N VAL A 114 8.40 11.92 13.35
CA VAL A 114 9.06 11.27 12.19
C VAL A 114 10.04 12.23 11.53
N GLU A 115 9.69 13.49 11.38
CA GLU A 115 10.54 14.49 10.75
C GLU A 115 11.73 14.85 11.65
N GLU A 116 11.50 14.99 12.96
CA GLU A 116 12.56 15.17 13.95
C GLU A 116 13.56 14.01 13.93
N ALA A 117 13.07 12.76 13.91
CA ALA A 117 13.94 11.59 13.86
C ALA A 117 14.80 11.54 12.59
N LYS A 118 14.24 11.91 11.43
CA LYS A 118 15.00 12.01 10.16
C LYS A 118 16.03 13.13 10.20
N SER A 119 15.67 14.27 10.77
CA SER A 119 16.56 15.43 10.88
C SER A 119 17.71 15.18 11.85
N ALA A 120 17.44 14.46 12.95
CA ALA A 120 18.45 14.12 13.94
C ALA A 120 19.51 13.13 13.41
N GLN A 121 19.13 12.25 12.46
CA GLN A 121 20.00 11.21 11.92
C GLN A 121 19.83 11.06 10.40
N PRO A 122 20.23 12.04 9.60
CA PRO A 122 19.99 12.05 8.16
C PRO A 122 20.70 10.90 7.42
N ASP A 123 21.87 10.49 7.91
CA ASP A 123 22.69 9.44 7.29
C ASP A 123 22.32 8.03 7.73
N ALA A 124 21.38 7.87 8.66
CA ALA A 124 21.02 6.55 9.19
C ALA A 124 20.27 5.65 8.19
N GLY A 125 19.75 6.22 7.09
CA GLY A 125 19.02 5.48 6.05
C GLY A 125 17.73 4.83 6.54
N TRP A 126 17.16 5.29 7.64
CA TRP A 126 15.95 4.72 8.22
C TRP A 126 14.73 4.89 7.33
N ARG A 127 13.96 3.83 7.22
CA ARG A 127 12.61 3.86 6.62
C ARG A 127 11.57 3.90 7.73
N ILE A 128 11.23 5.08 8.19
CA ILE A 128 10.24 5.26 9.24
C ILE A 128 8.84 5.17 8.61
N ARG A 129 8.03 4.24 9.11
CA ARG A 129 6.61 4.10 8.74
C ARG A 129 5.76 4.43 9.95
N SER A 130 4.82 5.33 9.77
CA SER A 130 3.79 5.63 10.77
C SER A 130 2.45 5.04 10.33
N ARG A 131 1.46 5.07 11.21
CA ARG A 131 0.09 4.68 10.85
C ARG A 131 -0.54 5.61 9.80
N ALA A 132 -0.05 6.86 9.68
CA ALA A 132 -0.47 7.79 8.63
C ALA A 132 0.05 7.36 7.26
N ASN A 133 1.19 6.67 7.19
CA ASN A 133 1.84 6.23 5.97
C ASN A 133 2.16 4.73 6.05
N ALA A 134 1.16 3.93 6.40
CA ALA A 134 1.34 2.48 6.58
C ALA A 134 1.64 1.76 5.26
N SER A 135 1.11 2.26 4.14
CA SER A 135 1.27 1.64 2.82
C SER A 135 1.57 2.67 1.73
N PRO A 136 2.83 3.15 1.63
CA PRO A 136 3.23 4.15 0.62
C PRO A 136 3.05 3.67 -0.83
N GLY A 137 3.04 2.35 -1.03
CA GLY A 137 2.79 1.75 -2.35
C GLY A 137 1.34 1.92 -2.80
N LEU A 138 0.40 1.69 -1.89
CA LEU A 138 -1.03 1.86 -2.16
C LEU A 138 -1.37 3.33 -2.42
N GLN A 139 -0.81 4.25 -1.62
CA GLN A 139 -1.00 5.68 -1.82
C GLN A 139 -0.58 6.11 -3.23
N ARG A 140 0.61 5.72 -3.66
CA ARG A 140 1.09 6.02 -5.03
C ARG A 140 0.22 5.42 -6.13
N SER A 141 -0.39 4.26 -5.89
CA SER A 141 -1.34 3.67 -6.84
C SER A 141 -2.63 4.48 -6.90
N ILE A 142 -3.16 4.91 -5.77
CA ILE A 142 -4.35 5.77 -5.69
C ILE A 142 -4.09 7.09 -6.42
N ASP A 143 -2.95 7.73 -6.18
CA ASP A 143 -2.59 8.99 -6.83
C ASP A 143 -2.49 8.85 -8.36
N ARG A 144 -1.90 7.75 -8.84
CA ARG A 144 -1.87 7.45 -10.28
C ARG A 144 -3.26 7.22 -10.86
N PHE A 145 -4.12 6.50 -10.15
CA PHE A 145 -5.51 6.30 -10.57
C PHE A 145 -6.28 7.62 -10.63
N ALA A 146 -6.15 8.47 -9.62
CA ALA A 146 -6.77 9.79 -9.60
C ALA A 146 -6.30 10.65 -10.78
N GLN A 147 -5.00 10.66 -11.05
CA GLN A 147 -4.43 11.36 -12.20
C GLN A 147 -4.94 10.82 -13.54
N PHE A 148 -5.01 9.51 -13.69
CA PHE A 148 -5.56 8.86 -14.89
C PHE A 148 -7.04 9.22 -15.10
N LEU A 149 -7.87 9.13 -14.05
CA LEU A 149 -9.29 9.49 -14.11
C LEU A 149 -9.49 10.97 -14.47
N THR A 150 -8.66 11.85 -13.95
CA THR A 150 -8.67 13.28 -14.28
C THR A 150 -8.39 13.50 -15.77
N LEU A 151 -7.40 12.79 -16.32
CA LEU A 151 -7.05 12.89 -17.75
C LEU A 151 -8.18 12.38 -18.64
N VAL A 152 -8.77 11.23 -18.28
CA VAL A 152 -9.91 10.66 -19.00
C VAL A 152 -11.12 11.58 -18.92
N GLY A 153 -11.43 12.13 -17.74
CA GLY A 153 -12.53 13.08 -17.56
C GLY A 153 -12.34 14.34 -18.39
N LEU A 154 -11.12 14.91 -18.41
CA LEU A 154 -10.82 16.07 -19.22
C LEU A 154 -10.97 15.78 -20.73
N THR A 155 -10.48 14.62 -21.17
CA THR A 155 -10.61 14.18 -22.57
C THR A 155 -12.09 14.01 -22.95
N ALA A 156 -12.88 13.37 -22.11
CA ALA A 156 -14.31 13.22 -22.33
C ALA A 156 -15.04 14.57 -22.39
N LEU A 157 -14.66 15.52 -21.53
CA LEU A 157 -15.21 16.88 -21.55
C LEU A 157 -14.91 17.60 -22.87
N VAL A 158 -13.67 17.51 -23.37
CA VAL A 158 -13.27 18.12 -24.64
C VAL A 158 -14.04 17.49 -25.80
N VAL A 159 -14.09 16.17 -25.88
CA VAL A 159 -14.81 15.46 -26.95
C VAL A 159 -16.32 15.76 -26.90
N GLY A 160 -16.90 15.73 -25.70
CA GLY A 160 -18.30 16.11 -25.49
C GLY A 160 -18.57 17.56 -25.88
N GLY A 161 -17.69 18.49 -25.52
CA GLY A 161 -17.78 19.90 -25.90
C GLY A 161 -17.74 20.12 -27.41
N VAL A 162 -16.86 19.42 -28.12
CA VAL A 162 -16.83 19.46 -29.60
C VAL A 162 -18.11 18.88 -30.19
N GLY A 163 -18.63 17.78 -29.64
CA GLY A 163 -19.92 17.21 -30.07
C GLY A 163 -21.09 18.17 -29.94
N VAL A 164 -21.19 18.82 -28.77
CA VAL A 164 -22.22 19.85 -28.52
C VAL A 164 -22.05 21.05 -29.48
N ALA A 165 -20.82 21.53 -29.67
CA ALA A 165 -20.58 22.64 -30.60
C ALA A 165 -20.99 22.31 -32.06
N ASN A 166 -20.69 21.09 -32.50
CA ASN A 166 -21.11 20.64 -33.84
C ASN A 166 -22.62 20.48 -33.96
N ALA A 167 -23.30 19.95 -32.97
CA ALA A 167 -24.73 19.83 -32.94
C ALA A 167 -25.42 21.21 -32.99
N ILE A 168 -24.92 22.19 -32.23
CA ILE A 168 -25.41 23.57 -32.25
C ILE A 168 -25.17 24.20 -33.61
N ARG A 169 -24.00 24.01 -34.22
CA ARG A 169 -23.75 24.54 -35.58
C ARG A 169 -24.73 23.95 -36.61
N ALA A 170 -24.89 22.64 -36.65
CA ALA A 170 -25.79 21.98 -37.55
C ALA A 170 -27.24 22.47 -37.37
N TYR A 171 -27.67 22.63 -36.11
CA TYR A 171 -28.99 23.19 -35.81
C TYR A 171 -29.17 24.63 -36.31
N LEU A 172 -28.19 25.50 -36.09
CA LEU A 172 -28.23 26.89 -36.54
C LEU A 172 -28.20 27.00 -38.07
N GLU A 173 -27.49 26.09 -38.77
CA GLU A 173 -27.54 26.03 -40.23
C GLU A 173 -28.94 25.73 -40.78
N THR A 174 -29.67 24.80 -40.16
CA THR A 174 -31.07 24.52 -40.57
C THR A 174 -32.01 25.68 -40.31
N LYS A 175 -31.66 26.61 -39.41
CA LYS A 175 -32.47 27.80 -39.07
C LYS A 175 -31.99 29.09 -39.75
N ARG A 176 -30.99 28.98 -40.62
CA ARG A 176 -30.32 30.13 -41.23
C ARG A 176 -31.27 31.09 -41.98
N GLU A 177 -32.28 30.56 -42.70
CA GLU A 177 -33.28 31.37 -43.40
C GLU A 177 -34.17 32.15 -42.46
N VAL A 178 -34.60 31.49 -41.37
CA VAL A 178 -35.44 32.14 -40.32
C VAL A 178 -34.63 33.23 -39.60
N ILE A 179 -33.37 32.98 -39.31
CA ILE A 179 -32.48 33.96 -38.71
C ILE A 179 -32.25 35.16 -39.62
N ALA A 180 -32.12 34.92 -40.92
CA ALA A 180 -31.99 35.99 -41.92
C ALA A 180 -33.25 36.85 -41.98
N SER A 181 -34.45 36.25 -41.98
CA SER A 181 -35.71 36.96 -41.94
C SER A 181 -35.87 37.86 -40.71
N PHE A 182 -35.51 37.37 -39.52
CA PHE A 182 -35.48 38.19 -38.27
C PHE A 182 -34.52 39.38 -38.39
N LYS A 183 -33.38 39.20 -39.01
CA LYS A 183 -32.39 40.27 -39.21
C LYS A 183 -32.88 41.32 -40.22
N CYS A 184 -33.57 40.89 -41.28
CA CYS A 184 -34.19 41.81 -42.24
C CYS A 184 -35.31 42.65 -41.64
N LEU A 185 -35.98 42.10 -40.61
CA LEU A 185 -37.01 42.82 -39.81
C LEU A 185 -36.41 43.74 -38.71
N GLY A 186 -35.05 43.89 -38.69
CA GLY A 186 -34.39 44.80 -37.79
C GLY A 186 -34.03 44.19 -36.43
N SER A 187 -34.14 42.86 -36.22
CA SER A 187 -33.80 42.23 -34.95
C SER A 187 -32.27 42.22 -34.70
N THR A 188 -31.86 42.57 -33.47
CA THR A 188 -30.46 42.55 -33.10
C THR A 188 -29.95 41.10 -32.92
N GLY A 189 -28.65 40.85 -33.24
CA GLY A 189 -28.04 39.52 -33.08
C GLY A 189 -28.17 38.94 -31.68
N GLY A 190 -28.13 39.78 -30.61
CA GLY A 190 -28.31 39.37 -29.22
C GLY A 190 -29.74 38.89 -28.89
N PHE A 191 -30.76 39.49 -29.55
CA PHE A 191 -32.14 39.04 -29.40
C PHE A 191 -32.38 37.67 -30.04
N VAL A 192 -31.89 37.47 -31.26
CA VAL A 192 -31.95 36.18 -31.97
C VAL A 192 -31.19 35.10 -31.16
N PHE A 193 -30.02 35.42 -30.62
CA PHE A 193 -29.25 34.50 -29.77
C PHE A 193 -30.03 34.06 -28.54
N LYS A 194 -30.67 34.98 -27.82
CA LYS A 194 -31.47 34.66 -26.63
C LYS A 194 -32.66 33.74 -26.96
N ILE A 195 -33.34 33.96 -28.10
CA ILE A 195 -34.47 33.12 -28.53
C ILE A 195 -33.97 31.66 -28.71
N TYR A 196 -32.89 31.46 -29.47
CA TYR A 196 -32.36 30.13 -29.73
C TYR A 196 -31.73 29.48 -28.51
N LEU A 197 -31.16 30.25 -27.60
CA LEU A 197 -30.66 29.74 -26.35
C LEU A 197 -31.78 29.19 -25.45
N VAL A 198 -32.90 29.91 -25.34
CA VAL A 198 -34.09 29.45 -24.58
C VAL A 198 -34.74 28.24 -25.23
N GLN A 199 -34.66 28.12 -26.54
CA GLN A 199 -35.23 27.00 -27.28
C GLN A 199 -34.41 25.70 -27.18
N MET A 200 -33.13 25.81 -26.82
CA MET A 200 -32.21 24.67 -26.64
C MET A 200 -32.16 24.15 -25.18
N LEU A 201 -32.63 24.92 -24.23
CA LEU A 201 -32.72 24.55 -22.80
C LEU A 201 -34.03 23.84 -22.50
#